data_f2fd418f5ea4886f5ed652b72fb12de6
#
_entry.id   f2fd418f5ea4886f5ed652b72fb12de6
#
_cell.length_a   1.000
_cell.length_b   1.000
_cell.length_c   1.000
_cell.angle_alpha   90.00
_cell.angle_beta   90.00
_cell.angle_gamma   90.00
#
_symmetry.space_group_name_H-M   'P 1'
#
loop_
_entity.id
_entity.type
_entity.pdbx_description
1 polymer ?
#
loop_
_entity_poly.entity_id
_entity_poly.type
_entity_poly.pdbx_seq_one_letter_code
_entity_poly.pdbx_strand_id
1 'polypeptide(L)'
;GPWWILGWSERIPDEDVALPAPLPPYRVLTGLADRFGRTQTFHRDADGEFAGNITVVTDGAGRRFRLVLTTQAQRAEAARKQAVSSGVRAPEYPQTMPVSGYGADRGIRLEAVWLTHDPEYPENLPVLPLVRYAYTPRGELSAVYDRSDTPVRGFIYDDKHPGRMTAHQYAGQSRTTYR
;
A
#
# COMPACT_ATOMS: atom_id res chain seq x y z
N GLY A 1 -13.94 -1.92 19.84
CA GLY A 1 -13.14 -1.92 18.62
C GLY A 1 -13.36 -3.18 17.79
N PRO A 2 -12.80 -3.26 16.58
CA PRO A 2 -12.88 -4.46 15.78
C PRO A 2 -12.05 -5.60 16.40
N TRP A 3 -12.48 -6.83 16.20
CA TRP A 3 -11.69 -8.02 16.55
C TRP A 3 -10.76 -8.40 15.40
N TRP A 4 -9.55 -8.74 15.74
CA TRP A 4 -8.53 -9.18 14.82
C TRP A 4 -8.60 -10.70 14.66
N ILE A 5 -8.73 -11.18 13.43
CA ILE A 5 -8.76 -12.59 13.12
C ILE A 5 -7.38 -12.99 12.62
N LEU A 6 -6.75 -13.93 13.32
CA LEU A 6 -5.42 -14.42 13.00
C LEU A 6 -5.50 -15.85 12.46
N GLY A 7 -4.86 -16.10 11.34
CA GLY A 7 -4.74 -17.41 10.73
C GLY A 7 -3.26 -17.80 10.54
N TRP A 8 -3.04 -18.99 10.06
CA TRP A 8 -1.71 -19.47 9.75
C TRP A 8 -1.20 -18.89 8.43
N SER A 9 0.08 -18.52 8.41
CA SER A 9 0.73 -18.11 7.15
C SER A 9 1.02 -19.35 6.30
N GLU A 10 0.58 -19.32 5.05
CA GLU A 10 0.95 -20.31 4.04
C GLU A 10 2.28 -19.96 3.35
N ARG A 11 2.99 -18.96 3.84
CA ARG A 11 4.24 -18.51 3.25
C ARG A 11 5.25 -19.65 3.23
N ILE A 12 5.60 -20.08 2.04
CA ILE A 12 6.76 -20.92 1.78
C ILE A 12 7.97 -19.97 1.80
N PRO A 13 8.97 -20.17 2.68
CA PRO A 13 10.21 -19.41 2.63
C PRO A 13 10.83 -19.52 1.24
N ASP A 14 11.32 -18.39 0.70
CA ASP A 14 12.10 -18.42 -0.53
C ASP A 14 13.24 -19.43 -0.38
N GLU A 15 13.46 -20.26 -1.40
CA GLU A 15 14.49 -21.31 -1.39
C GLU A 15 15.89 -20.78 -1.11
N ASP A 16 16.12 -19.50 -1.37
CA ASP A 16 17.38 -18.80 -1.17
C ASP A 16 17.60 -18.29 0.28
N VAL A 17 16.58 -18.40 1.14
CA VAL A 17 16.74 -18.03 2.56
C VAL A 17 17.16 -19.25 3.35
N ALA A 18 18.46 -19.44 3.52
CA ALA A 18 18.99 -20.41 4.48
C ALA A 18 18.59 -19.99 5.91
N LEU A 19 17.47 -20.55 6.39
CA LEU A 19 17.07 -20.37 7.77
C LEU A 19 17.90 -21.31 8.67
N PRO A 20 18.48 -20.82 9.75
CA PRO A 20 19.26 -21.67 10.68
C PRO A 20 18.39 -22.72 11.40
N ALA A 21 17.08 -22.60 11.32
CA ALA A 21 16.10 -23.58 11.74
C ALA A 21 14.78 -23.31 11.02
N PRO A 22 13.92 -24.33 10.79
CA PRO A 22 12.58 -24.08 10.28
C PRO A 22 11.87 -23.15 11.25
N LEU A 23 11.46 -21.96 10.75
CA LEU A 23 10.65 -21.05 11.54
C LEU A 23 9.33 -21.74 11.86
N PRO A 24 8.88 -21.72 13.12
CA PRO A 24 7.55 -22.18 13.43
C PRO A 24 6.55 -21.38 12.60
N PRO A 25 5.47 -22.01 12.09
CA PRO A 25 4.45 -21.29 11.38
C PRO A 25 3.92 -20.17 12.29
N TYR A 26 3.97 -18.93 11.81
CA TYR A 26 3.46 -17.78 12.56
C TYR A 26 2.08 -17.38 12.06
N ARG A 27 1.30 -16.83 12.97
CA ARG A 27 -0.02 -16.34 12.64
C ARG A 27 0.06 -14.97 11.98
N VAL A 28 -0.75 -14.79 10.95
CA VAL A 28 -0.91 -13.52 10.24
C VAL A 28 -2.34 -13.04 10.36
N LEU A 29 -2.55 -11.73 10.20
CA LEU A 29 -3.89 -11.16 10.14
C LEU A 29 -4.60 -11.66 8.87
N THR A 30 -5.72 -12.35 9.05
CA THR A 30 -6.54 -12.89 7.96
C THR A 30 -7.89 -12.20 7.84
N GLY A 31 -8.26 -11.39 8.80
CA GLY A 31 -9.53 -10.68 8.75
C GLY A 31 -9.75 -9.75 9.94
N LEU A 32 -10.84 -9.01 9.85
CA LEU A 32 -11.40 -8.16 10.91
C LEU A 32 -12.88 -8.47 11.07
N ALA A 33 -13.37 -8.43 12.30
CA ALA A 33 -14.79 -8.52 12.60
C ALA A 33 -15.19 -7.38 13.53
N ASP A 34 -16.36 -6.80 13.32
CA ASP A 34 -16.91 -5.81 14.22
C ASP A 34 -17.96 -6.42 15.18
N ARG A 35 -18.42 -5.62 16.12
CA ARG A 35 -19.41 -6.06 17.12
C ARG A 35 -20.79 -6.44 16.54
N PHE A 36 -21.02 -6.11 15.27
CA PHE A 36 -22.26 -6.43 14.56
C PHE A 36 -22.14 -7.67 13.67
N GLY A 37 -21.01 -8.38 13.75
CA GLY A 37 -20.72 -9.57 12.94
C GLY A 37 -20.32 -9.26 11.48
N ARG A 38 -20.10 -7.98 11.13
CA ARG A 38 -19.56 -7.64 9.80
C ARG A 38 -18.10 -8.01 9.77
N THR A 39 -17.69 -8.71 8.71
CA THR A 39 -16.34 -9.24 8.56
C THR A 39 -15.67 -8.70 7.31
N GLN A 40 -14.35 -8.59 7.38
CA GLN A 40 -13.47 -8.43 6.23
C GLN A 40 -12.48 -9.59 6.23
N THR A 41 -12.29 -10.19 5.06
CA THR A 41 -11.33 -11.28 4.87
C THR A 41 -10.19 -10.81 3.99
N PHE A 42 -8.96 -11.06 4.42
CA PHE A 42 -7.74 -10.66 3.71
C PHE A 42 -7.14 -11.86 3.00
N HIS A 43 -6.81 -11.67 1.73
CA HIS A 43 -6.14 -12.66 0.90
C HIS A 43 -4.75 -12.16 0.56
N ARG A 44 -3.76 -13.02 0.75
CA ARG A 44 -2.35 -12.72 0.52
C ARG A 44 -1.86 -13.47 -0.71
N ASP A 45 -0.94 -12.85 -1.46
CA ASP A 45 -0.25 -13.56 -2.50
C ASP A 45 0.61 -14.67 -1.89
N ALA A 46 0.52 -15.87 -2.46
CA ALA A 46 1.29 -17.03 -2.01
C ALA A 46 2.72 -17.01 -2.55
N ASP A 47 2.93 -16.45 -3.73
CA ASP A 47 4.20 -16.42 -4.45
C ASP A 47 4.42 -15.09 -5.16
N GLY A 48 5.56 -14.97 -5.82
CA GLY A 48 5.93 -13.78 -6.59
C GLY A 48 6.44 -12.64 -5.75
N GLU A 49 6.54 -11.50 -6.39
CA GLU A 49 7.13 -10.26 -5.90
C GLU A 49 6.44 -9.72 -4.64
N PHE A 50 5.14 -9.95 -4.53
CA PHE A 50 4.30 -9.48 -3.41
C PHE A 50 3.89 -10.61 -2.46
N ALA A 51 4.60 -11.74 -2.47
CA ALA A 51 4.31 -12.87 -1.59
C ALA A 51 4.19 -12.45 -0.13
N GLY A 52 3.13 -12.91 0.55
CA GLY A 52 2.82 -12.59 1.93
C GLY A 52 2.13 -11.24 2.14
N ASN A 53 1.99 -10.40 1.12
CA ASN A 53 1.25 -9.15 1.20
C ASN A 53 -0.24 -9.35 0.88
N ILE A 54 -1.09 -8.55 1.52
CA ILE A 54 -2.53 -8.54 1.24
C ILE A 54 -2.75 -7.87 -0.12
N THR A 55 -3.39 -8.60 -1.05
CA THR A 55 -3.69 -8.11 -2.40
C THR A 55 -5.18 -8.11 -2.72
N VAL A 56 -5.99 -8.81 -1.95
CA VAL A 56 -7.44 -8.82 -2.08
C VAL A 56 -8.08 -8.75 -0.71
N VAL A 57 -9.13 -7.95 -0.59
CA VAL A 57 -9.99 -7.87 0.58
C VAL A 57 -11.42 -8.19 0.15
N THR A 58 -12.09 -9.08 0.87
CA THR A 58 -13.51 -9.37 0.69
C THR A 58 -14.27 -8.89 1.92
N ASP A 59 -15.30 -8.09 1.74
CA ASP A 59 -16.14 -7.63 2.86
C ASP A 59 -17.34 -8.56 3.13
N GLY A 60 -18.08 -8.29 4.19
CA GLY A 60 -19.23 -9.09 4.58
C GLY A 60 -20.43 -9.01 3.62
N ALA A 61 -20.44 -8.06 2.71
CA ALA A 61 -21.43 -7.94 1.63
C ALA A 61 -21.03 -8.69 0.35
N GLY A 62 -19.89 -9.37 0.36
CA GLY A 62 -19.36 -10.11 -0.80
C GLY A 62 -18.65 -9.23 -1.81
N ARG A 63 -18.42 -7.96 -1.52
CA ARG A 63 -17.63 -7.08 -2.38
C ARG A 63 -16.15 -7.46 -2.29
N ARG A 64 -15.46 -7.40 -3.43
CA ARG A 64 -14.02 -7.63 -3.51
C ARG A 64 -13.30 -6.37 -3.91
N PHE A 65 -12.22 -6.12 -3.20
CA PHE A 65 -11.32 -5.01 -3.43
C PHE A 65 -9.94 -5.55 -3.78
N ARG A 66 -9.37 -5.07 -4.87
CA ARG A 66 -7.99 -5.38 -5.23
C ARG A 66 -7.08 -4.28 -4.73
N LEU A 67 -6.03 -4.66 -4.01
CA LEU A 67 -4.96 -3.80 -3.57
C LEU A 67 -3.81 -3.91 -4.57
N VAL A 68 -3.54 -2.84 -5.29
CA VAL A 68 -2.43 -2.76 -6.23
C VAL A 68 -1.19 -2.31 -5.47
N LEU A 69 -0.17 -3.15 -5.45
CA LEU A 69 1.10 -2.88 -4.80
C LEU A 69 2.16 -2.50 -5.84
N THR A 70 3.13 -1.72 -5.43
CA THR A 70 4.30 -1.37 -6.24
C THR A 70 5.58 -1.56 -5.47
N THR A 71 6.62 -1.95 -6.19
CA THR A 71 8.00 -1.95 -5.68
C THR A 71 8.64 -0.59 -5.87
N GLN A 72 9.76 -0.37 -5.19
CA GLN A 72 10.58 0.83 -5.37
C GLN A 72 11.04 0.97 -6.84
N ALA A 73 11.47 -0.13 -7.46
CA ALA A 73 11.90 -0.14 -8.86
C ALA A 73 10.76 0.24 -9.83
N GLN A 74 9.56 -0.26 -9.60
CA GLN A 74 8.39 0.08 -10.43
C GLN A 74 8.04 1.57 -10.32
N ARG A 75 8.08 2.14 -9.12
CA ARG A 75 7.84 3.59 -8.93
C ARG A 75 8.93 4.43 -9.56
N ALA A 76 10.20 4.02 -9.44
CA ALA A 76 11.32 4.71 -10.09
C ALA A 76 11.18 4.71 -11.61
N GLU A 77 10.81 3.58 -12.20
CA GLU A 77 10.61 3.46 -13.66
C GLU A 77 9.41 4.30 -14.13
N ALA A 78 8.29 4.30 -13.39
CA ALA A 78 7.14 5.14 -13.69
C ALA A 78 7.49 6.63 -13.64
N ALA A 79 8.27 7.05 -12.64
CA ALA A 79 8.74 8.43 -12.52
C ALA A 79 9.69 8.82 -13.65
N ARG A 80 10.55 7.90 -14.09
CA ARG A 80 11.44 8.10 -15.23
C ARG A 80 10.64 8.33 -16.53
N LYS A 81 9.66 7.49 -16.80
CA LYS A 81 8.77 7.63 -17.97
C LYS A 81 7.99 8.94 -17.94
N GLN A 82 7.46 9.30 -16.77
CA GLN A 82 6.74 10.56 -16.58
C GLN A 82 7.65 11.77 -16.83
N ALA A 83 8.88 11.74 -16.34
CA ALA A 83 9.86 12.80 -16.54
C ALA A 83 10.23 12.98 -18.01
N VAL A 84 10.45 11.89 -18.75
CA VAL A 84 10.71 11.91 -20.20
C VAL A 84 9.52 12.54 -20.94
N SER A 85 8.30 12.12 -20.62
CA SER A 85 7.07 12.64 -21.22
C SER A 85 6.86 14.14 -20.95
N SER A 86 7.27 14.62 -19.77
CA SER A 86 7.13 16.02 -19.34
C SER A 86 8.33 16.91 -19.67
N GLY A 87 9.41 16.34 -20.22
CA GLY A 87 10.64 17.08 -20.55
C GLY A 87 11.41 17.60 -19.34
N VAL A 88 11.25 16.97 -18.17
CA VAL A 88 11.93 17.32 -16.91
C VAL A 88 12.89 16.22 -16.48
N ARG A 89 13.81 16.56 -15.59
CA ARG A 89 14.72 15.55 -14.99
C ARG A 89 13.95 14.63 -14.07
N ALA A 90 14.18 13.32 -14.19
CA ALA A 90 13.63 12.35 -13.27
C ALA A 90 14.21 12.53 -11.85
N PRO A 91 13.38 12.37 -10.79
CA PRO A 91 13.86 12.37 -9.43
C PRO A 91 14.76 11.15 -9.17
N GLU A 92 15.71 11.32 -8.27
CA GLU A 92 16.58 10.22 -7.85
C GLU A 92 15.87 9.35 -6.82
N TYR A 93 15.91 8.04 -7.03
CA TYR A 93 15.39 7.04 -6.10
C TYR A 93 16.54 6.38 -5.37
N PRO A 94 16.49 6.25 -4.03
CA PRO A 94 17.53 5.57 -3.28
C PRO A 94 17.60 4.08 -3.67
N GLN A 95 18.79 3.54 -3.73
CA GLN A 95 19.05 2.11 -4.04
C GLN A 95 18.53 1.19 -2.93
N THR A 96 18.60 1.66 -1.70
CA THR A 96 18.17 0.93 -0.51
C THR A 96 17.20 1.77 0.31
N MET A 97 16.20 1.11 0.88
CA MET A 97 15.25 1.76 1.77
C MET A 97 15.88 1.93 3.17
N PRO A 98 15.50 2.99 3.90
CA PRO A 98 15.95 3.17 5.28
C PRO A 98 15.56 1.98 6.16
N VAL A 99 16.49 1.54 7.01
CA VAL A 99 16.20 0.53 8.03
C VAL A 99 15.46 1.20 9.18
N SER A 100 14.30 0.68 9.53
CA SER A 100 13.55 1.12 10.70
C SER A 100 13.70 0.13 11.84
N GLY A 101 13.35 0.54 13.07
CA GLY A 101 13.30 -0.35 14.23
C GLY A 101 12.29 -1.51 14.11
N TYR A 102 11.48 -1.51 13.05
CA TYR A 102 10.49 -2.55 12.75
C TYR A 102 10.94 -3.58 11.71
N GLY A 103 12.21 -3.52 11.30
CA GLY A 103 12.79 -4.44 10.33
C GLY A 103 13.12 -3.79 8.99
N ALA A 104 13.50 -4.63 8.01
CA ALA A 104 13.86 -4.18 6.68
C ALA A 104 12.61 -3.75 5.89
N ASP A 105 12.66 -2.55 5.32
CA ASP A 105 11.68 -2.07 4.37
C ASP A 105 12.08 -2.54 2.96
N ARG A 106 11.23 -3.33 2.31
CA ARG A 106 11.43 -3.79 0.93
C ARG A 106 10.98 -2.78 -0.12
N GLY A 107 10.47 -1.63 0.31
CA GLY A 107 9.96 -0.60 -0.58
C GLY A 107 8.62 -0.92 -1.25
N ILE A 108 7.93 -1.96 -0.81
CA ILE A 108 6.59 -2.30 -1.29
C ILE A 108 5.57 -1.33 -0.69
N ARG A 109 4.75 -0.72 -1.55
CA ARG A 109 3.74 0.27 -1.17
C ARG A 109 2.40 -0.04 -1.84
N LEU A 110 1.32 0.31 -1.14
CA LEU A 110 -0.03 0.30 -1.70
C LEU A 110 -0.20 1.51 -2.63
N GLU A 111 -0.43 1.26 -3.92
CA GLU A 111 -0.64 2.32 -4.91
C GLU A 111 -2.11 2.64 -5.12
N ALA A 112 -2.97 1.64 -5.15
CA ALA A 112 -4.39 1.84 -5.43
C ALA A 112 -5.24 0.74 -4.81
N VAL A 113 -6.51 1.08 -4.58
CA VAL A 113 -7.55 0.12 -4.19
C VAL A 113 -8.67 0.19 -5.22
N TRP A 114 -8.97 -0.94 -5.84
CA TRP A 114 -10.03 -1.10 -6.83
C TRP A 114 -11.18 -1.91 -6.27
N LEU A 115 -12.42 -1.48 -6.55
CA LEU A 115 -13.58 -2.35 -6.42
C LEU A 115 -13.66 -3.21 -7.68
N THR A 116 -13.45 -4.52 -7.54
CA THR A 116 -13.40 -5.47 -8.66
C THR A 116 -14.63 -6.36 -8.77
N HIS A 117 -15.38 -6.48 -7.69
CA HIS A 117 -16.62 -7.26 -7.66
C HIS A 117 -17.60 -6.65 -6.66
N ASP A 118 -18.84 -6.49 -7.10
CA ASP A 118 -19.97 -6.07 -6.26
C ASP A 118 -21.19 -6.92 -6.62
N PRO A 119 -21.65 -7.81 -5.73
CA PRO A 119 -22.80 -8.67 -6.01
C PRO A 119 -24.11 -7.90 -6.22
N GLU A 120 -24.24 -6.71 -5.62
CA GLU A 120 -25.43 -5.87 -5.76
C GLU A 120 -25.45 -5.10 -7.08
N TYR A 121 -24.26 -4.68 -7.55
CA TYR A 121 -24.10 -3.91 -8.79
C TYR A 121 -23.00 -4.49 -9.68
N PRO A 122 -23.16 -5.74 -10.17
CA PRO A 122 -22.07 -6.44 -10.86
C PRO A 122 -21.65 -5.80 -12.19
N GLU A 123 -22.52 -5.02 -12.81
CA GLU A 123 -22.28 -4.37 -14.10
C GLU A 123 -21.92 -2.88 -14.00
N ASN A 124 -21.92 -2.33 -12.78
CA ASN A 124 -21.64 -0.91 -12.52
C ASN A 124 -20.37 -0.71 -11.70
N LEU A 125 -19.33 -1.45 -12.03
CA LEU A 125 -18.04 -1.31 -11.36
C LEU A 125 -17.35 -0.01 -11.77
N PRO A 126 -16.64 0.65 -10.83
CA PRO A 126 -15.87 1.86 -11.13
C PRO A 126 -14.81 1.62 -12.20
N VAL A 127 -14.62 2.59 -13.08
CA VAL A 127 -13.56 2.58 -14.10
C VAL A 127 -12.25 3.18 -13.60
N LEU A 128 -12.27 3.76 -12.41
CA LEU A 128 -11.11 4.31 -11.71
C LEU A 128 -10.98 3.66 -10.33
N PRO A 129 -9.79 3.65 -9.74
CA PRO A 129 -9.64 3.17 -8.38
C PRO A 129 -10.45 4.00 -7.38
N LEU A 130 -10.89 3.39 -6.29
CA LEU A 130 -11.58 4.07 -5.20
C LEU A 130 -10.67 5.06 -4.49
N VAL A 131 -9.40 4.72 -4.39
CA VAL A 131 -8.34 5.55 -3.81
C VAL A 131 -7.02 5.23 -4.49
N ARG A 132 -6.17 6.24 -4.65
CA ARG A 132 -4.82 6.11 -5.16
C ARG A 132 -3.85 6.85 -4.24
N TYR A 133 -2.69 6.28 -4.06
CA TYR A 133 -1.63 6.79 -3.21
C TYR A 133 -0.39 7.12 -4.04
N ALA A 134 0.22 8.25 -3.78
CA ALA A 134 1.51 8.63 -4.34
C ALA A 134 2.57 8.71 -3.24
N TYR A 135 3.81 8.48 -3.61
CA TYR A 135 4.92 8.39 -2.67
C TYR A 135 6.10 9.25 -3.13
N THR A 136 6.88 9.73 -2.17
CA THR A 136 8.17 10.34 -2.45
C THR A 136 9.15 9.27 -2.97
N PRO A 137 10.29 9.66 -3.57
CA PRO A 137 11.33 8.70 -3.94
C PRO A 137 11.82 7.83 -2.78
N ARG A 138 11.73 8.29 -1.55
CA ARG A 138 12.04 7.53 -0.32
C ARG A 138 10.92 6.61 0.15
N GLY A 139 9.79 6.56 -0.57
CA GLY A 139 8.65 5.72 -0.22
C GLY A 139 7.76 6.29 0.89
N GLU A 140 7.84 7.56 1.18
CA GLU A 140 6.95 8.26 2.10
C GLU A 140 5.67 8.67 1.38
N LEU A 141 4.51 8.51 2.02
CA LEU A 141 3.22 8.89 1.43
C LEU A 141 3.17 10.39 1.16
N SER A 142 3.07 10.79 -0.10
CA SER A 142 3.05 12.21 -0.49
C SER A 142 1.67 12.74 -0.84
N ALA A 143 0.78 11.90 -1.33
CA ALA A 143 -0.58 12.31 -1.70
C ALA A 143 -1.56 11.15 -1.66
N VAL A 144 -2.82 11.48 -1.43
CA VAL A 144 -3.97 10.59 -1.55
C VAL A 144 -4.97 11.20 -2.52
N TYR A 145 -5.45 10.39 -3.46
CA TYR A 145 -6.43 10.78 -4.49
C TYR A 145 -7.72 10.00 -4.27
N ASP A 146 -8.85 10.67 -4.45
CA ASP A 146 -10.18 10.04 -4.39
C ASP A 146 -10.53 9.32 -5.70
N ARG A 147 -11.75 8.76 -5.75
CA ARG A 147 -12.27 8.05 -6.94
C ARG A 147 -12.45 8.92 -8.19
N SER A 148 -12.40 10.24 -8.06
CA SER A 148 -12.41 11.19 -9.18
C SER A 148 -11.00 11.58 -9.62
N ASP A 149 -9.99 10.90 -9.11
CA ASP A 149 -8.56 11.21 -9.30
C ASP A 149 -8.19 12.64 -8.85
N THR A 150 -8.93 13.14 -7.84
CA THR A 150 -8.70 14.44 -7.23
C THR A 150 -7.87 14.31 -5.97
N PRO A 151 -6.79 15.10 -5.80
CA PRO A 151 -6.00 15.04 -4.59
C PRO A 151 -6.80 15.54 -3.38
N VAL A 152 -6.94 14.71 -2.34
CA VAL A 152 -7.69 15.01 -1.12
C VAL A 152 -6.77 15.22 0.08
N ARG A 153 -5.55 14.71 0.04
CA ARG A 153 -4.51 14.90 1.06
C ARG A 153 -3.15 15.04 0.41
N GLY A 154 -2.32 15.88 1.00
CA GLY A 154 -0.91 16.02 0.63
C GLY A 154 -0.02 16.06 1.87
N PHE A 155 1.20 15.54 1.74
CA PHE A 155 2.18 15.46 2.81
C PHE A 155 3.55 15.88 2.29
N ILE A 156 4.28 16.62 3.11
CA ILE A 156 5.64 17.08 2.78
C ILE A 156 6.57 16.63 3.90
N TYR A 157 7.75 16.16 3.51
CA TYR A 157 8.73 15.59 4.42
C TYR A 157 10.03 16.39 4.40
N ASP A 158 10.78 16.30 5.50
CA ASP A 158 12.10 16.89 5.62
C ASP A 158 13.10 16.16 4.73
N ASP A 159 13.84 16.90 3.90
CA ASP A 159 14.83 16.33 2.99
C ASP A 159 16.02 15.68 3.71
N LYS A 160 16.35 16.20 4.90
CA LYS A 160 17.51 15.75 5.68
C LYS A 160 17.17 14.61 6.65
N HIS A 161 15.92 14.51 7.07
CA HIS A 161 15.47 13.56 8.07
C HIS A 161 14.35 12.69 7.50
N PRO A 162 14.68 11.52 6.91
CA PRO A 162 13.68 10.61 6.34
C PRO A 162 12.57 10.27 7.33
N GLY A 163 11.32 10.29 6.84
CA GLY A 163 10.13 9.99 7.63
C GLY A 163 9.62 11.14 8.49
N ARG A 164 10.35 12.26 8.60
CA ARG A 164 9.89 13.43 9.32
C ARG A 164 8.96 14.27 8.46
N MET A 165 7.68 14.27 8.79
CA MET A 165 6.70 15.12 8.14
C MET A 165 6.85 16.57 8.58
N THR A 166 6.91 17.50 7.62
CA THR A 166 7.01 18.94 7.86
C THR A 166 5.71 19.68 7.58
N ALA A 167 4.83 19.12 6.77
CA ALA A 167 3.52 19.70 6.50
C ALA A 167 2.53 18.67 6.00
N HIS A 168 1.24 18.94 6.20
CA HIS A 168 0.16 18.21 5.55
C HIS A 168 -0.93 19.20 5.08
N GLN A 169 -1.73 18.76 4.12
CA GLN A 169 -2.83 19.52 3.57
C GLN A 169 -4.00 18.58 3.25
N TYR A 170 -5.21 19.03 3.58
CA TYR A 170 -6.45 18.39 3.16
C TYR A 170 -7.11 19.23 2.05
N ALA A 171 -7.90 18.59 1.20
CA ALA A 171 -8.66 19.29 0.16
C ALA A 171 -9.53 20.39 0.76
N GLY A 172 -9.43 21.60 0.18
CA GLY A 172 -10.20 22.77 0.64
C GLY A 172 -9.77 23.38 1.99
N GLN A 173 -8.66 22.93 2.57
CA GLN A 173 -8.12 23.43 3.82
C GLN A 173 -6.75 24.08 3.64
N SER A 174 -6.39 24.97 4.57
CA SER A 174 -5.06 25.54 4.60
C SER A 174 -4.02 24.49 4.98
N ARG A 175 -2.82 24.65 4.43
CA ARG A 175 -1.68 23.80 4.74
C ARG A 175 -1.27 23.97 6.22
N THR A 176 -1.14 22.86 6.91
CA THR A 176 -0.57 22.81 8.27
C THR A 176 0.91 22.47 8.19
N THR A 177 1.75 23.28 8.82
CA THR A 177 3.21 23.11 8.85
C THR A 177 3.67 22.72 10.25
N TYR A 178 4.56 21.75 10.34
CA TYR A 178 5.21 21.33 11.58
C TYR A 178 6.62 21.92 11.68
N ARG A 179 6.98 22.38 12.88
CA ARG A 179 8.31 22.91 13.18
C ARG A 179 9.13 21.92 14.01
#